data_1016d9eece9b6a5535385c2eb21c86ee
#
_entry.id   1016d9eece9b6a5535385c2eb21c86ee
#
_cell.length_a   1.000
_cell.length_b   1.000
_cell.length_c   1.000
_cell.angle_alpha   90.00
_cell.angle_beta   90.00
_cell.angle_gamma   90.00
#
_symmetry.space_group_name_H-M   'P 1'
#
loop_
_entity.id
_entity.type
_entity.pdbx_description
1 polymer ?
#
loop_
_entity_poly.entity_id
_entity_poly.type
_entity_poly.pdbx_seq_one_letter_code
_entity_poly.pdbx_strand_id
1 'polypeptide(L)'
;MKLTLFILLAVLCLNGCMIIDWVPVTFQVRVQDENGKDLLDPANDNTWLIGTHISFNGTSDTLEEGDIVPVTKSVAVIYDGVRLEKGEDYYYLAFGEFERTDYDNEVIAINWPDGTYDEITYKCRLNGVTVEAKEKFKLNGVKCSNPIVIIK
;
A
#
# COMPACT_ATOMS: atom_id res chain seq x y z
N MET A 1 49.57 -22.25 -9.32
CA MET A 1 48.86 -21.21 -10.09
C MET A 1 47.45 -21.59 -10.56
N LYS A 2 47.15 -22.79 -11.04
CA LYS A 2 45.80 -23.18 -11.50
C LYS A 2 44.76 -23.31 -10.35
N LEU A 3 45.18 -23.79 -9.18
CA LEU A 3 44.28 -23.99 -8.05
C LEU A 3 43.83 -22.66 -7.38
N THR A 4 44.74 -21.69 -7.27
CA THR A 4 44.43 -20.36 -6.73
C THR A 4 43.46 -19.58 -7.60
N LEU A 5 43.55 -19.72 -8.94
CA LEU A 5 42.64 -19.10 -9.86
C LEU A 5 41.20 -19.68 -9.77
N PHE A 6 41.11 -21.01 -9.54
CA PHE A 6 39.81 -21.70 -9.35
C PHE A 6 39.11 -21.29 -8.05
N ILE A 7 39.83 -21.12 -6.96
CA ILE A 7 39.31 -20.66 -5.69
C ILE A 7 38.82 -19.20 -5.80
N LEU A 8 39.57 -18.35 -6.50
CA LEU A 8 39.17 -16.95 -6.73
C LEU A 8 37.89 -16.85 -7.55
N LEU A 9 37.74 -17.68 -8.58
CA LEU A 9 36.53 -17.74 -9.42
C LEU A 9 35.31 -18.26 -8.64
N ALA A 10 35.50 -19.27 -7.77
CA ALA A 10 34.44 -19.81 -6.93
C ALA A 10 33.93 -18.78 -5.89
N VAL A 11 34.83 -17.98 -5.31
CA VAL A 11 34.46 -16.91 -4.36
C VAL A 11 33.69 -15.78 -5.06
N LEU A 12 34.02 -15.47 -6.32
CA LEU A 12 33.28 -14.48 -7.13
C LEU A 12 31.86 -14.95 -7.50
N CYS A 13 31.67 -16.26 -7.70
CA CYS A 13 30.34 -16.81 -8.02
C CYS A 13 29.40 -16.88 -6.78
N LEU A 14 29.95 -16.89 -5.56
CA LEU A 14 29.16 -16.96 -4.33
C LEU A 14 28.56 -15.61 -3.90
N ASN A 15 28.99 -14.50 -4.48
CA ASN A 15 28.46 -13.17 -4.18
C ASN A 15 27.28 -12.74 -5.07
N GLY A 16 26.74 -13.64 -5.90
CA GLY A 16 25.82 -13.30 -6.98
C GLY A 16 24.33 -13.57 -6.76
N CYS A 17 23.88 -13.95 -5.58
CA CYS A 17 22.44 -14.06 -5.29
C CYS A 17 22.04 -13.12 -4.17
N MET A 18 21.97 -11.82 -4.45
CA MET A 18 21.04 -10.99 -3.70
C MET A 18 19.63 -11.35 -4.20
N ILE A 19 18.93 -12.17 -3.45
CA ILE A 19 17.47 -12.25 -3.57
C ILE A 19 16.98 -10.88 -3.15
N ILE A 20 16.64 -10.05 -4.13
CA ILE A 20 15.90 -8.82 -3.84
C ILE A 20 14.50 -9.30 -3.51
N ASP A 21 14.19 -9.40 -2.21
CA ASP A 21 12.82 -9.60 -1.77
C ASP A 21 11.99 -8.46 -2.34
N TRP A 22 11.04 -8.82 -3.21
CA TRP A 22 10.08 -7.86 -3.74
C TRP A 22 9.18 -7.40 -2.58
N VAL A 23 9.32 -6.15 -2.20
CA VAL A 23 8.50 -5.53 -1.15
C VAL A 23 7.53 -4.58 -1.83
N PRO A 24 6.26 -4.95 -1.98
CA PRO A 24 5.27 -4.09 -2.60
C PRO A 24 4.98 -2.86 -1.74
N VAL A 25 4.53 -1.80 -2.40
CA VAL A 25 3.95 -0.64 -1.74
C VAL A 25 2.44 -0.84 -1.68
N THR A 26 1.89 -0.84 -0.46
CA THR A 26 0.45 -0.89 -0.22
C THR A 26 0.03 0.32 0.60
N PHE A 27 -0.99 1.02 0.14
CA PHE A 27 -1.60 2.12 0.87
C PHE A 27 -2.71 1.58 1.76
N GLN A 28 -2.67 1.93 3.03
CA GLN A 28 -3.70 1.56 4.00
C GLN A 28 -4.39 2.81 4.51
N VAL A 29 -5.69 2.89 4.32
CA VAL A 29 -6.52 4.01 4.74
C VAL A 29 -7.51 3.53 5.77
N ARG A 30 -7.50 4.15 6.95
CA ARG A 30 -8.49 3.98 8.01
C ARG A 30 -9.46 5.15 7.94
N VAL A 31 -10.76 4.88 8.04
CA VAL A 31 -11.80 5.90 8.08
C VAL A 31 -12.54 5.82 9.40
N GLN A 32 -12.64 6.92 10.10
CA GLN A 32 -13.34 6.99 11.40
C GLN A 32 -14.14 8.28 11.52
N ASP A 33 -15.13 8.27 12.42
CA ASP A 33 -15.82 9.49 12.81
C ASP A 33 -14.99 10.33 13.82
N GLU A 34 -15.49 11.50 14.21
CA GLU A 34 -14.85 12.38 15.19
C GLU A 34 -14.68 11.73 16.59
N ASN A 35 -15.45 10.68 16.91
CA ASN A 35 -15.39 9.94 18.16
C ASN A 35 -14.45 8.72 18.08
N GLY A 36 -13.86 8.47 16.91
CA GLY A 36 -12.97 7.35 16.67
C GLY A 36 -13.68 6.05 16.31
N LYS A 37 -14.99 6.07 16.03
CA LYS A 37 -15.73 4.89 15.55
C LYS A 37 -15.23 4.52 14.16
N ASP A 38 -14.93 3.24 13.97
CA ASP A 38 -14.52 2.70 12.66
C ASP A 38 -15.69 2.76 11.66
N LEU A 39 -15.53 3.53 10.60
CA LEU A 39 -16.53 3.67 9.54
C LEU A 39 -16.33 2.65 8.40
N LEU A 40 -15.32 1.80 8.49
CA LEU A 40 -15.06 0.72 7.54
C LEU A 40 -15.49 -0.65 8.07
N ASP A 41 -15.96 -0.75 9.33
CA ASP A 41 -16.42 -2.01 9.90
C ASP A 41 -17.68 -2.48 9.17
N PRO A 42 -17.67 -3.66 8.51
CA PRO A 42 -18.84 -4.20 7.81
C PRO A 42 -20.05 -4.48 8.71
N ALA A 43 -19.85 -4.56 10.03
CA ALA A 43 -20.94 -4.73 10.99
C ALA A 43 -21.73 -3.44 11.21
N ASN A 44 -21.22 -2.29 10.80
CA ASN A 44 -21.96 -1.04 10.79
C ASN A 44 -22.79 -0.94 9.50
N ASP A 45 -23.98 -0.31 9.60
CA ASP A 45 -24.75 0.11 8.41
C ASP A 45 -23.97 1.20 7.67
N ASN A 46 -22.97 0.81 6.90
CA ASN A 46 -21.91 1.70 6.49
C ASN A 46 -21.93 1.96 4.98
N THR A 47 -22.25 3.19 4.62
CA THR A 47 -22.23 3.67 3.24
C THR A 47 -20.83 4.04 2.72
N TRP A 48 -19.80 4.00 3.58
CA TRP A 48 -18.44 4.42 3.25
C TRP A 48 -17.62 3.37 2.51
N LEU A 49 -18.07 2.13 2.46
CA LEU A 49 -17.37 1.04 1.79
C LEU A 49 -17.74 0.96 0.31
N ILE A 50 -19.01 0.66 0.04
CA ILE A 50 -19.48 0.36 -1.32
C ILE A 50 -19.47 1.63 -2.17
N GLY A 51 -18.86 1.53 -3.37
CA GLY A 51 -18.73 2.64 -4.29
C GLY A 51 -17.54 3.56 -4.01
N THR A 52 -16.72 3.28 -2.99
CA THR A 52 -15.44 3.99 -2.81
C THR A 52 -14.54 3.68 -4.01
N HIS A 53 -14.14 4.73 -4.73
CA HIS A 53 -13.30 4.64 -5.90
C HIS A 53 -11.92 5.21 -5.61
N ILE A 54 -10.89 4.39 -5.80
CA ILE A 54 -9.48 4.78 -5.60
C ILE A 54 -8.74 4.71 -6.92
N SER A 55 -7.87 5.69 -7.18
CA SER A 55 -6.99 5.69 -8.33
C SER A 55 -5.57 6.09 -7.95
N PHE A 56 -4.58 5.44 -8.58
CA PHE A 56 -3.16 5.71 -8.43
C PHE A 56 -2.41 5.29 -9.70
N ASN A 57 -1.55 6.16 -10.20
CA ASN A 57 -0.61 5.87 -11.29
C ASN A 57 -1.26 5.20 -12.52
N GLY A 58 -2.46 5.70 -12.92
CA GLY A 58 -3.21 5.17 -14.07
C GLY A 58 -3.99 3.88 -13.81
N THR A 59 -3.89 3.29 -12.62
CA THR A 59 -4.71 2.19 -12.14
C THR A 59 -5.83 2.74 -11.28
N SER A 60 -7.04 2.20 -11.42
CA SER A 60 -8.18 2.57 -10.57
C SER A 60 -9.07 1.38 -10.32
N ASP A 61 -9.74 1.40 -9.17
CA ASP A 61 -10.69 0.36 -8.79
C ASP A 61 -11.77 0.93 -7.88
N THR A 62 -12.91 0.24 -7.84
CA THR A 62 -14.06 0.62 -7.03
C THR A 62 -14.44 -0.55 -6.14
N LEU A 63 -14.59 -0.32 -4.84
CA LEU A 63 -15.02 -1.35 -3.91
C LEU A 63 -16.48 -1.71 -4.13
N GLU A 64 -16.73 -2.94 -4.51
CA GLU A 64 -18.06 -3.50 -4.76
C GLU A 64 -18.53 -4.38 -3.57
N GLU A 65 -19.80 -4.74 -3.55
CA GLU A 65 -20.39 -5.52 -2.46
C GLU A 65 -19.72 -6.89 -2.25
N GLY A 66 -19.21 -7.49 -3.34
CA GLY A 66 -18.49 -8.78 -3.30
C GLY A 66 -17.09 -8.70 -2.68
N ASP A 67 -16.51 -7.53 -2.59
CA ASP A 67 -15.14 -7.29 -2.11
C ASP A 67 -15.06 -7.05 -0.59
N ILE A 68 -16.21 -7.03 0.09
CA ILE A 68 -16.32 -6.76 1.54
C ILE A 68 -15.92 -7.98 2.40
N VAL A 69 -15.30 -8.97 1.82
CA VAL A 69 -14.76 -10.09 2.60
C VAL A 69 -13.37 -9.74 3.09
N PRO A 70 -13.16 -9.58 4.42
CA PRO A 70 -11.85 -9.28 4.95
C PRO A 70 -10.85 -10.36 4.51
N VAL A 71 -9.82 -9.98 3.81
CA VAL A 71 -8.74 -10.89 3.43
C VAL A 71 -7.97 -11.24 4.70
N THR A 72 -8.24 -12.42 5.25
CA THR A 72 -7.36 -13.02 6.25
C THR A 72 -6.15 -13.57 5.52
N LYS A 73 -4.96 -13.09 5.93
CA LYS A 73 -3.65 -13.47 5.38
C LYS A 73 -3.62 -14.87 4.78
N SER A 74 -3.57 -14.97 3.48
CA SER A 74 -3.08 -16.17 2.81
C SER A 74 -2.67 -15.85 1.39
N VAL A 75 -1.41 -16.10 1.10
CA VAL A 75 -0.76 -16.09 -0.21
C VAL A 75 -0.67 -14.71 -0.87
N ALA A 76 0.55 -14.27 -1.13
CA ALA A 76 0.86 -13.08 -1.90
C ALA A 76 0.30 -13.22 -3.33
N VAL A 77 -0.93 -12.78 -3.51
CA VAL A 77 -1.48 -12.50 -4.82
C VAL A 77 -1.13 -11.04 -5.09
N ILE A 78 -0.45 -10.77 -6.18
CA ILE A 78 -0.28 -9.40 -6.68
C ILE A 78 -1.68 -8.87 -6.94
N TYR A 79 -2.12 -7.93 -6.12
CA TYR A 79 -3.45 -7.35 -6.18
C TYR A 79 -3.32 -5.83 -6.29
N ASP A 80 -3.66 -5.29 -7.41
CA ASP A 80 -3.58 -3.85 -7.72
C ASP A 80 -4.91 -3.11 -7.59
N GLY A 81 -5.94 -3.76 -7.03
CA GLY A 81 -7.26 -3.19 -6.75
C GLY A 81 -7.42 -2.68 -5.31
N VAL A 82 -8.63 -2.25 -4.99
CA VAL A 82 -9.05 -1.86 -3.63
C VAL A 82 -9.63 -3.08 -2.89
N ARG A 83 -9.28 -3.23 -1.62
CA ARG A 83 -9.79 -4.30 -0.76
C ARG A 83 -9.96 -3.85 0.68
N LEU A 84 -10.84 -4.53 1.40
CA LEU A 84 -10.99 -4.35 2.83
C LEU A 84 -10.06 -5.31 3.58
N GLU A 85 -9.18 -4.78 4.41
CA GLU A 85 -8.31 -5.57 5.30
C GLU A 85 -8.74 -5.42 6.74
N LYS A 86 -8.73 -6.53 7.50
CA LYS A 86 -8.98 -6.50 8.94
C LYS A 86 -7.65 -6.39 9.70
N GLY A 87 -7.45 -5.28 10.40
CA GLY A 87 -6.39 -5.11 11.39
C GLY A 87 -6.77 -5.68 12.76
N GLU A 88 -5.98 -5.37 13.79
CA GLU A 88 -6.28 -5.78 15.17
C GLU A 88 -7.52 -5.06 15.69
N ASP A 89 -7.56 -3.74 15.58
CA ASP A 89 -8.61 -2.88 16.18
C ASP A 89 -9.50 -2.21 15.12
N TYR A 90 -9.08 -2.15 13.86
CA TYR A 90 -9.74 -1.40 12.79
C TYR A 90 -9.68 -2.13 11.47
N TYR A 91 -10.62 -1.79 10.59
CA TYR A 91 -10.55 -2.15 9.18
C TYR A 91 -9.79 -1.08 8.40
N TYR A 92 -9.20 -1.49 7.30
CA TYR A 92 -8.46 -0.63 6.39
C TYR A 92 -8.93 -0.85 4.96
N LEU A 93 -9.09 0.21 4.19
CA LEU A 93 -9.06 0.13 2.74
C LEU A 93 -7.59 0.02 2.34
N ALA A 94 -7.22 -1.08 1.73
CA ALA A 94 -5.91 -1.29 1.16
C ALA A 94 -6.01 -1.17 -0.36
N PHE A 95 -5.07 -0.47 -0.97
CA PHE A 95 -5.00 -0.29 -2.40
C PHE A 95 -3.59 -0.52 -2.91
N GLY A 96 -3.48 -1.26 -4.00
CA GLY A 96 -2.22 -1.58 -4.66
C GLY A 96 -1.47 -2.73 -4.00
N GLU A 97 -0.51 -3.18 -4.69
CA GLU A 97 0.74 -3.87 -4.37
C GLU A 97 1.70 -3.43 -5.47
N PHE A 98 1.94 -2.12 -5.51
CA PHE A 98 2.73 -1.50 -6.57
C PHE A 98 4.19 -1.84 -6.42
N GLU A 99 4.88 -1.86 -7.54
CA GLU A 99 6.33 -1.98 -7.54
C GLU A 99 6.94 -0.84 -6.72
N ARG A 100 7.85 -1.18 -5.82
CA ARG A 100 8.60 -0.19 -5.05
C ARG A 100 9.65 0.43 -5.95
N THR A 101 9.36 1.61 -6.44
CA THR A 101 10.23 2.42 -7.30
C THR A 101 10.30 3.86 -6.79
N ASP A 102 11.03 4.72 -7.46
CA ASP A 102 11.03 6.14 -7.16
C ASP A 102 9.71 6.78 -7.60
N TYR A 103 8.99 7.35 -6.65
CA TYR A 103 7.79 8.14 -6.87
C TYR A 103 8.04 9.60 -6.43
N ASP A 104 7.59 10.58 -7.19
CA ASP A 104 7.80 11.98 -6.89
C ASP A 104 6.49 12.77 -6.80
N ASN A 105 5.85 12.71 -5.64
CA ASN A 105 4.57 13.34 -5.35
C ASN A 105 3.42 12.83 -6.24
N GLU A 106 3.39 11.51 -6.44
CA GLU A 106 2.26 10.87 -7.11
C GLU A 106 0.99 10.99 -6.27
N VAL A 107 -0.14 11.07 -6.95
CA VAL A 107 -1.43 11.30 -6.31
C VAL A 107 -2.25 10.02 -6.26
N ILE A 108 -2.70 9.68 -5.06
CA ILE A 108 -3.75 8.68 -4.82
C ILE A 108 -5.02 9.46 -4.57
N ALA A 109 -5.98 9.32 -5.47
CA ALA A 109 -7.28 9.97 -5.36
C ALA A 109 -8.31 9.01 -4.78
N ILE A 110 -9.07 9.46 -3.79
CA ILE A 110 -10.16 8.69 -3.17
C ILE A 110 -11.45 9.46 -3.34
N ASN A 111 -12.37 8.91 -4.12
CA ASN A 111 -13.72 9.44 -4.27
C ASN A 111 -14.66 8.58 -3.42
N TRP A 112 -15.31 9.21 -2.46
CA TRP A 112 -16.21 8.54 -1.53
C TRP A 112 -17.63 8.44 -2.07
N PRO A 113 -18.43 7.45 -1.58
CA PRO A 113 -19.81 7.27 -2.04
C PRO A 113 -20.73 8.47 -1.76
N ASP A 114 -20.39 9.32 -0.80
CA ASP A 114 -21.12 10.55 -0.47
C ASP A 114 -20.80 11.74 -1.39
N GLY A 115 -19.90 11.52 -2.36
CA GLY A 115 -19.43 12.53 -3.30
C GLY A 115 -18.29 13.40 -2.76
N THR A 116 -17.80 13.15 -1.55
CA THR A 116 -16.60 13.82 -1.04
C THR A 116 -15.34 13.21 -1.65
N TYR A 117 -14.22 13.92 -1.55
CA TYR A 117 -12.94 13.57 -2.15
C TYR A 117 -11.82 13.80 -1.17
N ASP A 118 -10.86 12.88 -1.14
CA ASP A 118 -9.60 13.03 -0.43
C ASP A 118 -8.42 12.71 -1.37
N GLU A 119 -7.31 13.38 -1.14
CA GLU A 119 -6.08 13.23 -1.92
C GLU A 119 -4.92 12.84 -1.00
N ILE A 120 -4.23 11.75 -1.35
CA ILE A 120 -2.99 11.36 -0.70
C ILE A 120 -1.85 11.58 -1.68
N THR A 121 -0.93 12.48 -1.33
CA THR A 121 0.31 12.63 -2.08
C THR A 121 1.36 11.67 -1.53
N TYR A 122 1.91 10.84 -2.41
CA TYR A 122 2.94 9.87 -2.10
C TYR A 122 4.27 10.21 -2.75
N LYS A 123 5.32 10.13 -1.96
CA LYS A 123 6.70 10.24 -2.44
C LYS A 123 7.52 9.09 -1.87
N CYS A 124 8.24 8.40 -2.75
CA CYS A 124 9.19 7.37 -2.40
C CYS A 124 10.56 7.67 -3.03
N ARG A 125 11.62 7.40 -2.31
CA ARG A 125 12.98 7.41 -2.83
C ARG A 125 13.70 6.16 -2.36
N LEU A 126 14.19 5.40 -3.32
CA LEU A 126 15.02 4.23 -3.04
C LEU A 126 16.45 4.66 -2.76
N ASN A 127 17.04 4.11 -1.71
CA ASN A 127 18.46 4.24 -1.50
C ASN A 127 19.16 3.14 -2.30
N GLY A 128 19.89 3.50 -3.35
CA GLY A 128 20.50 2.56 -4.32
C GLY A 128 21.50 1.55 -3.73
N VAL A 129 21.78 1.63 -2.42
CA VAL A 129 22.73 0.75 -1.72
C VAL A 129 22.03 -0.18 -0.72
N THR A 130 20.86 0.21 -0.22
CA THR A 130 20.06 -0.59 0.72
C THR A 130 18.63 -0.67 0.22
N VAL A 131 17.95 -1.79 0.51
CA VAL A 131 16.53 -2.01 0.17
C VAL A 131 15.59 -1.04 0.92
N GLU A 132 16.14 -0.08 1.66
CA GLU A 132 15.39 0.90 2.43
C GLU A 132 14.78 1.97 1.53
N ALA A 133 13.48 2.09 1.57
CA ALA A 133 12.72 3.16 0.95
C ALA A 133 12.45 4.29 1.95
N LYS A 134 12.65 5.53 1.52
CA LYS A 134 12.19 6.71 2.27
C LYS A 134 10.84 7.13 1.73
N GLU A 135 9.80 6.80 2.47
CA GLU A 135 8.42 7.11 2.11
C GLU A 135 7.92 8.35 2.84
N LYS A 136 7.10 9.14 2.16
CA LYS A 136 6.44 10.32 2.72
C LYS A 136 5.02 10.39 2.17
N PHE A 137 4.09 10.65 3.07
CA PHE A 137 2.67 10.80 2.76
C PHE A 137 2.17 12.16 3.20
N LYS A 138 1.23 12.70 2.42
CA LYS A 138 0.41 13.85 2.82
C LYS A 138 -1.04 13.54 2.49
N LEU A 139 -1.92 13.78 3.44
CA LEU A 139 -3.36 13.76 3.23
C LEU A 139 -3.85 15.19 3.04
N ASN A 140 -4.47 15.50 1.92
CA ASN A 140 -4.96 16.85 1.60
C ASN A 140 -3.91 17.95 1.84
N GLY A 141 -2.64 17.66 1.47
CA GLY A 141 -1.50 18.53 1.66
C GLY A 141 -0.84 18.52 3.04
N VAL A 142 -1.45 17.88 4.04
CA VAL A 142 -0.92 17.78 5.42
C VAL A 142 -0.13 16.49 5.59
N LYS A 143 1.08 16.57 6.17
CA LYS A 143 1.94 15.39 6.40
C LYS A 143 1.26 14.38 7.31
N CYS A 144 1.28 13.11 6.90
CA CYS A 144 0.74 11.98 7.66
C CYS A 144 1.68 10.76 7.57
N SER A 145 1.27 9.64 8.18
CA SER A 145 1.95 8.35 8.13
C SER A 145 0.99 7.28 7.58
N ASN A 146 1.53 6.17 7.10
CA ASN A 146 0.76 4.96 6.77
C ASN A 146 0.66 4.06 8.02
N PRO A 147 -0.50 3.55 8.44
CA PRO A 147 -1.84 3.78 7.87
C PRO A 147 -2.29 5.23 7.95
N ILE A 148 -2.97 5.68 6.89
CA ILE A 148 -3.47 7.04 6.77
C ILE A 148 -4.85 7.10 7.44
N VAL A 149 -5.07 8.06 8.34
CA VAL A 149 -6.34 8.21 9.05
C VAL A 149 -7.14 9.36 8.45
N ILE A 150 -8.36 9.06 8.02
CA ILE A 150 -9.34 10.02 7.50
C ILE A 150 -10.50 10.12 8.50
N ILE A 151 -10.88 11.34 8.82
CA ILE A 151 -12.02 11.62 9.73
C ILE A 151 -13.19 12.14 8.89
N LYS A 152 -14.36 11.53 9.04
CA LYS A 152 -15.60 11.84 8.32
C LYS A 152 -16.74 12.15 9.27
#